data_9a916e6df7ab8996d7b741d390d433ae
#
_entry.id   9a916e6df7ab8996d7b741d390d433ae
#
_cell.length_a   1.000
_cell.length_b   1.000
_cell.length_c   1.000
_cell.angle_alpha   90.00
_cell.angle_beta   90.00
_cell.angle_gamma   90.00
#
_symmetry.space_group_name_H-M   'P 1'
#
loop_
_entity.id
_entity.type
_entity.pdbx_description
1 polymer ?
#
loop_
_entity_poly.entity_id
_entity_poly.type
_entity_poly.pdbx_seq_one_letter_code
_entity_poly.pdbx_strand_id
1 'polypeptide(L)'
;SVEQTFKINKADQTVTGNTLYVYNRYITVKAAGKGTVTYSSTNKNIAIVNSKSGLVRTKKPGRVQIKITVSGNSNYNKASGIVTLIVTPAKSSITKLASNSSRSLKVTYKKVSGATGYQITYATNKSFKSAKTKYVSAKYGSATIKNLAKNKRYYVRVRAYKTINVV
;
A
#
# COMPACT_ATOMS: atom_id res chain seq x y z
N SER A 1 -16.66 55.74 -34.01
CA SER A 1 -16.84 54.53 -33.14
C SER A 1 -15.46 54.03 -32.74
N VAL A 2 -15.22 53.87 -31.45
CA VAL A 2 -13.99 53.26 -30.94
C VAL A 2 -14.31 51.79 -30.63
N GLU A 3 -13.72 50.86 -31.37
CA GLU A 3 -13.79 49.42 -31.06
C GLU A 3 -12.78 49.09 -29.96
N GLN A 4 -13.26 48.50 -28.88
CA GLN A 4 -12.41 47.92 -27.83
C GLN A 4 -12.56 46.40 -27.82
N THR A 5 -11.45 45.68 -27.94
CA THR A 5 -11.43 44.24 -27.88
C THR A 5 -11.05 43.77 -26.48
N PHE A 6 -11.84 42.89 -25.90
CA PHE A 6 -11.54 42.21 -24.64
C PHE A 6 -11.15 40.73 -24.89
N LYS A 7 -10.06 40.32 -24.30
CA LYS A 7 -9.66 38.88 -24.27
C LYS A 7 -10.00 38.29 -22.92
N ILE A 8 -10.95 37.38 -22.89
CA ILE A 8 -11.25 36.58 -21.69
C ILE A 8 -10.33 35.36 -21.69
N ASN A 9 -9.46 35.23 -20.68
CA ASN A 9 -8.59 34.11 -20.53
C ASN A 9 -9.34 32.91 -19.94
N LYS A 10 -8.86 31.67 -20.25
CA LYS A 10 -9.40 30.45 -19.64
C LYS A 10 -9.11 30.45 -18.15
N ALA A 11 -10.08 30.00 -17.37
CA ALA A 11 -9.92 29.79 -15.93
C ALA A 11 -9.05 28.55 -15.64
N ASP A 12 -8.31 28.58 -14.55
CA ASP A 12 -7.58 27.41 -14.07
C ASP A 12 -8.52 26.46 -13.33
N GLN A 13 -8.19 25.17 -13.39
CA GLN A 13 -8.82 24.13 -12.61
C GLN A 13 -7.74 23.32 -11.88
N THR A 14 -8.08 22.77 -10.73
CA THR A 14 -7.12 22.02 -9.88
C THR A 14 -7.55 20.57 -9.72
N VAL A 15 -6.56 19.67 -9.65
CA VAL A 15 -6.75 18.28 -9.29
C VAL A 15 -5.93 18.01 -8.04
N THR A 16 -6.60 17.79 -6.92
CA THR A 16 -5.93 17.46 -5.65
C THR A 16 -5.52 16.00 -5.63
N GLY A 17 -4.32 15.75 -5.15
CA GLY A 17 -3.80 14.40 -4.94
C GLY A 17 -3.63 14.09 -3.46
N ASN A 18 -3.67 12.81 -3.12
CA ASN A 18 -3.45 12.32 -1.77
C ASN A 18 -2.67 11.01 -1.77
N THR A 19 -2.31 10.53 -0.57
CA THR A 19 -1.72 9.20 -0.40
C THR A 19 -2.74 8.25 0.20
N LEU A 20 -2.96 7.11 -0.45
CA LEU A 20 -3.88 6.07 -0.03
C LEU A 20 -3.13 4.78 0.30
N TYR A 21 -3.42 4.19 1.46
CA TYR A 21 -2.95 2.85 1.82
C TYR A 21 -3.97 1.80 1.35
N VAL A 22 -3.53 0.93 0.45
CA VAL A 22 -4.41 -0.02 -0.23
C VAL A 22 -4.17 -1.44 0.28
N TYR A 23 -5.18 -2.01 0.91
CA TYR A 23 -5.20 -3.40 1.39
C TYR A 23 -5.99 -4.32 0.47
N ASN A 24 -6.85 -3.74 -0.36
CA ASN A 24 -7.75 -4.46 -1.26
C ASN A 24 -7.12 -4.61 -2.65
N ARG A 25 -7.58 -5.63 -3.37
CA ARG A 25 -7.17 -5.86 -4.76
C ARG A 25 -7.69 -4.77 -5.72
N TYR A 26 -8.79 -4.14 -5.40
CA TYR A 26 -9.43 -3.09 -6.20
C TYR A 26 -9.70 -1.85 -5.36
N ILE A 27 -9.50 -0.68 -5.95
CA ILE A 27 -9.86 0.62 -5.41
C ILE A 27 -10.20 1.56 -6.58
N THR A 28 -11.13 2.49 -6.39
CA THR A 28 -11.41 3.51 -7.40
C THR A 28 -10.78 4.84 -6.97
N VAL A 29 -9.94 5.40 -7.83
CA VAL A 29 -9.45 6.77 -7.72
C VAL A 29 -10.44 7.67 -8.43
N LYS A 30 -11.07 8.57 -7.69
CA LYS A 30 -12.04 9.54 -8.24
C LYS A 30 -11.41 10.91 -8.32
N ALA A 31 -11.64 11.61 -9.41
CA ALA A 31 -11.33 13.00 -9.57
C ALA A 31 -12.46 13.70 -10.33
N ALA A 32 -12.60 15.00 -10.13
CA ALA A 32 -13.58 15.84 -10.83
C ALA A 32 -12.84 16.97 -11.54
N GLY A 33 -13.43 17.46 -12.61
CA GLY A 33 -12.96 18.60 -13.37
C GLY A 33 -13.97 19.01 -14.44
N LYS A 34 -13.70 20.13 -15.10
CA LYS A 34 -14.57 20.72 -16.14
C LYS A 34 -14.32 20.17 -17.54
N GLY A 35 -13.46 19.15 -17.67
CA GLY A 35 -13.15 18.45 -18.92
C GLY A 35 -13.13 16.94 -18.73
N THR A 36 -12.69 16.19 -19.77
CA THR A 36 -12.55 14.74 -19.69
C THR A 36 -11.45 14.35 -18.71
N VAL A 37 -11.79 13.51 -17.74
CA VAL A 37 -10.84 12.98 -16.75
C VAL A 37 -10.26 11.69 -17.26
N THR A 38 -8.93 11.56 -17.22
CA THR A 38 -8.21 10.37 -17.61
C THR A 38 -7.19 9.97 -16.54
N TYR A 39 -6.91 8.67 -16.45
CA TYR A 39 -6.04 8.08 -15.43
C TYR A 39 -4.93 7.24 -16.06
N SER A 40 -3.74 7.30 -15.49
CA SER A 40 -2.62 6.43 -15.88
C SER A 40 -1.78 6.01 -14.69
N SER A 41 -1.23 4.81 -14.73
CA SER A 41 -0.35 4.28 -13.68
C SER A 41 1.11 4.47 -14.07
N THR A 42 1.92 4.95 -13.14
CA THR A 42 3.39 5.09 -13.33
C THR A 42 4.12 3.75 -13.26
N ASN A 43 3.48 2.70 -12.70
CA ASN A 43 4.08 1.37 -12.64
C ASN A 43 3.00 0.28 -12.73
N LYS A 44 2.81 -0.24 -13.95
CA LYS A 44 1.81 -1.28 -14.25
C LYS A 44 2.13 -2.64 -13.61
N ASN A 45 3.35 -2.85 -13.10
CA ASN A 45 3.71 -4.06 -12.35
C ASN A 45 3.18 -4.04 -10.91
N ILE A 46 2.96 -2.85 -10.34
CA ILE A 46 2.39 -2.67 -8.99
C ILE A 46 0.87 -2.52 -9.07
N ALA A 47 0.38 -1.66 -9.96
CA ALA A 47 -1.04 -1.48 -10.17
C ALA A 47 -1.35 -1.03 -11.60
N ILE A 48 -2.47 -1.48 -12.15
CA ILE A 48 -3.05 -0.98 -13.40
C ILE A 48 -4.31 -0.18 -13.09
N VAL A 49 -4.61 0.81 -13.91
CA VAL A 49 -5.81 1.64 -13.77
C VAL A 49 -6.58 1.66 -15.09
N ASN A 50 -7.90 1.62 -15.01
CA ASN A 50 -8.75 1.91 -16.15
C ASN A 50 -8.71 3.42 -16.43
N SER A 51 -8.36 3.80 -17.64
CA SER A 51 -8.10 5.19 -18.03
C SER A 51 -9.33 6.10 -17.96
N LYS A 52 -10.54 5.56 -18.02
CA LYS A 52 -11.80 6.32 -17.98
C LYS A 52 -12.46 6.30 -16.61
N SER A 53 -12.54 5.14 -15.99
CA SER A 53 -13.28 4.96 -14.72
C SER A 53 -12.44 5.21 -13.46
N GLY A 54 -11.11 5.26 -13.57
CA GLY A 54 -10.21 5.33 -12.41
C GLY A 54 -10.17 4.06 -11.55
N LEU A 55 -10.79 2.96 -12.00
CA LEU A 55 -10.72 1.68 -11.30
C LEU A 55 -9.30 1.12 -11.36
N VAL A 56 -8.67 1.01 -10.21
CA VAL A 56 -7.31 0.49 -10.03
C VAL A 56 -7.38 -0.96 -9.58
N ARG A 57 -6.62 -1.83 -10.24
CA ARG A 57 -6.34 -3.20 -9.80
C ARG A 57 -4.89 -3.30 -9.34
N THR A 58 -4.66 -3.61 -8.06
CA THR A 58 -3.34 -3.84 -7.50
C THR A 58 -2.83 -5.23 -7.86
N LYS A 59 -1.50 -5.35 -8.11
CA LYS A 59 -0.85 -6.60 -8.53
C LYS A 59 0.22 -7.05 -7.54
N LYS A 60 1.04 -6.10 -7.06
CA LYS A 60 2.16 -6.38 -6.13
C LYS A 60 2.23 -5.28 -5.06
N PRO A 61 2.73 -5.60 -3.86
CA PRO A 61 3.02 -4.59 -2.84
C PRO A 61 4.10 -3.61 -3.30
N GLY A 62 3.91 -2.33 -2.96
CA GLY A 62 4.85 -1.28 -3.32
C GLY A 62 4.19 0.10 -3.39
N ARG A 63 4.97 1.10 -3.79
CA ARG A 63 4.51 2.46 -4.03
C ARG A 63 4.29 2.66 -5.54
N VAL A 64 3.17 3.22 -5.92
CA VAL A 64 2.84 3.58 -7.31
C VAL A 64 2.04 4.88 -7.31
N GLN A 65 2.21 5.67 -8.35
CA GLN A 65 1.44 6.89 -8.57
C GLN A 65 0.41 6.67 -9.67
N ILE A 66 -0.80 7.15 -9.45
CA ILE A 66 -1.84 7.27 -10.47
C ILE A 66 -1.86 8.75 -10.87
N LYS A 67 -1.45 9.02 -12.09
CA LYS A 67 -1.56 10.35 -12.70
C LYS A 67 -2.99 10.55 -13.16
N ILE A 68 -3.54 11.70 -12.84
CA ILE A 68 -4.86 12.17 -13.24
C ILE A 68 -4.65 13.34 -14.17
N THR A 69 -5.35 13.36 -15.27
CA THR A 69 -5.35 14.48 -16.21
C THR A 69 -6.79 14.86 -16.51
N VAL A 70 -7.09 16.14 -16.38
CA VAL A 70 -8.36 16.74 -16.81
C VAL A 70 -8.07 17.58 -18.04
N SER A 71 -8.72 17.28 -19.16
CA SER A 71 -8.54 18.07 -20.38
C SER A 71 -9.00 19.51 -20.20
N GLY A 72 -8.38 20.44 -20.92
CA GLY A 72 -8.93 21.78 -21.10
C GLY A 72 -10.15 21.76 -22.03
N ASN A 73 -10.90 22.85 -22.03
CA ASN A 73 -11.98 23.13 -22.95
C ASN A 73 -11.96 24.63 -23.34
N SER A 74 -13.04 25.17 -23.90
CA SER A 74 -13.13 26.61 -24.26
C SER A 74 -12.90 27.53 -23.08
N ASN A 75 -13.35 27.17 -21.89
CA ASN A 75 -13.40 28.02 -20.69
C ASN A 75 -12.34 27.69 -19.63
N TYR A 76 -11.72 26.49 -19.66
CA TYR A 76 -10.82 26.01 -18.62
C TYR A 76 -9.51 25.49 -19.19
N ASN A 77 -8.42 25.78 -18.49
CA ASN A 77 -7.11 25.22 -18.78
C ASN A 77 -7.06 23.73 -18.40
N LYS A 78 -6.14 22.96 -19.03
CA LYS A 78 -5.82 21.59 -18.65
C LYS A 78 -5.26 21.57 -17.22
N ALA A 79 -5.63 20.55 -16.44
CA ALA A 79 -5.06 20.30 -15.10
C ALA A 79 -4.57 18.86 -14.95
N SER A 80 -3.66 18.66 -14.01
CA SER A 80 -3.18 17.32 -13.65
C SER A 80 -2.92 17.22 -12.16
N GLY A 81 -3.03 16.00 -11.64
CA GLY A 81 -2.75 15.67 -10.25
C GLY A 81 -2.21 14.25 -10.11
N ILE A 82 -1.76 13.90 -8.90
CA ILE A 82 -1.17 12.60 -8.61
C ILE A 82 -1.78 12.06 -7.33
N VAL A 83 -2.31 10.83 -7.39
CA VAL A 83 -2.66 10.04 -6.21
C VAL A 83 -1.57 8.99 -5.99
N THR A 84 -0.95 9.00 -4.82
CA THR A 84 0.04 7.98 -4.44
C THR A 84 -0.66 6.81 -3.75
N LEU A 85 -0.45 5.60 -4.26
CA LEU A 85 -0.95 4.37 -3.66
C LEU A 85 0.20 3.63 -2.98
N ILE A 86 0.02 3.29 -1.71
CA ILE A 86 0.87 2.39 -0.94
C ILE A 86 0.17 1.05 -0.86
N VAL A 87 0.54 0.13 -1.75
CA VAL A 87 -0.04 -1.22 -1.78
C VAL A 87 0.68 -2.08 -0.75
N THR A 88 -0.06 -2.55 0.25
CA THR A 88 0.48 -3.38 1.33
C THR A 88 0.46 -4.86 0.95
N PRO A 89 1.35 -5.70 1.54
CA PRO A 89 1.30 -7.15 1.36
C PRO A 89 -0.02 -7.73 1.89
N ALA A 90 -0.43 -8.85 1.31
CA ALA A 90 -1.54 -9.64 1.83
C ALA A 90 -1.24 -10.14 3.27
N LYS A 91 -2.29 -10.52 3.99
CA LYS A 91 -2.12 -11.12 5.32
C LYS A 91 -1.36 -12.42 5.24
N SER A 92 -0.38 -12.60 6.12
CA SER A 92 0.26 -13.88 6.39
C SER A 92 -0.46 -14.59 7.54
N SER A 93 -0.37 -15.91 7.60
CA SER A 93 -0.93 -16.71 8.69
C SER A 93 0.13 -17.68 9.23
N ILE A 94 0.07 -17.96 10.52
CA ILE A 94 0.88 -19.01 11.14
C ILE A 94 0.29 -20.35 10.71
N THR A 95 1.12 -21.23 10.18
CA THR A 95 0.74 -22.58 9.76
C THR A 95 1.16 -23.65 10.75
N LYS A 96 2.24 -23.40 11.51
CA LYS A 96 2.71 -24.34 12.55
C LYS A 96 3.46 -23.59 13.66
N LEU A 97 3.24 -24.02 14.89
CA LEU A 97 4.05 -23.69 16.05
C LEU A 97 4.64 -24.97 16.61
N ALA A 98 5.95 -25.02 16.80
CA ALA A 98 6.63 -26.19 17.36
C ALA A 98 7.69 -25.76 18.37
N SER A 99 7.73 -26.43 19.51
CA SER A 99 8.83 -26.29 20.47
C SER A 99 9.99 -27.16 20.00
N ASN A 100 11.15 -26.55 19.73
CA ASN A 100 12.36 -27.28 19.35
C ASN A 100 13.28 -27.55 20.55
N SER A 101 13.03 -26.89 21.67
CA SER A 101 13.71 -27.05 22.94
C SER A 101 12.91 -26.37 24.06
N SER A 102 13.29 -26.61 25.31
CA SER A 102 12.61 -26.07 26.51
C SER A 102 12.48 -24.54 26.53
N ARG A 103 13.24 -23.79 25.68
CA ARG A 103 13.29 -22.34 25.67
C ARG A 103 13.24 -21.77 24.25
N SER A 104 12.71 -22.50 23.27
CA SER A 104 12.59 -22.02 21.90
C SER A 104 11.28 -22.42 21.26
N LEU A 105 10.82 -21.58 20.32
CA LEU A 105 9.61 -21.78 19.56
C LEU A 105 9.90 -21.53 18.08
N LYS A 106 9.70 -22.54 17.24
CA LYS A 106 9.71 -22.41 15.78
C LYS A 106 8.32 -21.99 15.32
N VAL A 107 8.27 -20.84 14.62
CA VAL A 107 7.06 -20.27 14.01
C VAL A 107 7.17 -20.48 12.51
N THR A 108 6.30 -21.28 11.93
CA THR A 108 6.18 -21.47 10.47
C THR A 108 4.96 -20.71 9.99
N TYR A 109 5.07 -20.01 8.85
CA TYR A 109 4.03 -19.14 8.35
C TYR A 109 3.94 -19.15 6.81
N LYS A 110 2.76 -18.78 6.30
CA LYS A 110 2.50 -18.69 4.86
C LYS A 110 3.31 -17.53 4.26
N LYS A 111 4.12 -17.84 3.24
CA LYS A 111 4.85 -16.80 2.49
C LYS A 111 3.89 -15.95 1.68
N VAL A 112 4.20 -14.65 1.57
CA VAL A 112 3.40 -13.65 0.85
C VAL A 112 4.24 -13.08 -0.27
N SER A 113 3.72 -13.15 -1.50
CA SER A 113 4.39 -12.63 -2.68
C SER A 113 4.63 -11.12 -2.57
N GLY A 114 5.82 -10.67 -2.94
CA GLY A 114 6.21 -9.25 -2.95
C GLY A 114 6.51 -8.65 -1.57
N ALA A 115 6.39 -9.40 -0.48
CA ALA A 115 6.84 -8.96 0.84
C ALA A 115 8.37 -8.80 0.87
N THR A 116 8.86 -7.84 1.65
CA THR A 116 10.30 -7.69 1.97
C THR A 116 10.68 -8.58 3.16
N GLY A 117 9.75 -8.79 4.07
CA GLY A 117 9.98 -9.61 5.25
C GLY A 117 8.71 -9.84 6.07
N TYR A 118 8.94 -10.44 7.24
CA TYR A 118 7.90 -10.77 8.21
C TYR A 118 8.26 -10.20 9.58
N GLN A 119 7.27 -9.64 10.21
CA GLN A 119 7.29 -9.21 11.60
C GLN A 119 6.58 -10.27 12.44
N ILE A 120 7.31 -10.93 13.33
CA ILE A 120 6.76 -11.90 14.27
C ILE A 120 6.72 -11.24 15.62
N THR A 121 5.52 -11.05 16.15
CA THR A 121 5.29 -10.42 17.46
C THR A 121 4.85 -11.53 18.44
N TYR A 122 5.41 -11.56 19.64
CA TYR A 122 5.10 -12.56 20.66
C TYR A 122 5.05 -11.96 22.06
N ALA A 123 4.17 -12.47 22.89
CA ALA A 123 3.96 -12.02 24.26
C ALA A 123 3.42 -13.16 25.12
N THR A 124 3.46 -13.02 26.44
CA THR A 124 2.87 -13.97 27.40
C THR A 124 1.39 -13.68 27.69
N ASN A 125 0.81 -12.63 27.06
CA ASN A 125 -0.60 -12.23 27.23
C ASN A 125 -1.28 -11.99 25.87
N LYS A 126 -2.58 -12.20 25.80
CA LYS A 126 -3.42 -12.05 24.60
C LYS A 126 -3.48 -10.61 24.06
N SER A 127 -3.34 -9.62 24.92
CA SER A 127 -3.38 -8.20 24.55
C SER A 127 -2.08 -7.73 23.90
N PHE A 128 -1.05 -8.58 23.85
CA PHE A 128 0.28 -8.24 23.36
C PHE A 128 0.91 -7.03 24.07
N LYS A 129 0.52 -6.78 25.33
CA LYS A 129 1.18 -5.79 26.18
C LYS A 129 2.63 -6.21 26.39
N SER A 130 3.57 -5.28 26.27
CA SER A 130 5.03 -5.52 26.35
C SER A 130 5.52 -6.63 25.41
N ALA A 131 4.92 -6.73 24.23
CA ALA A 131 5.28 -7.73 23.23
C ALA A 131 6.68 -7.50 22.67
N LYS A 132 7.38 -8.60 22.41
CA LYS A 132 8.66 -8.60 21.68
C LYS A 132 8.41 -8.87 20.21
N THR A 133 9.32 -8.35 19.37
CA THR A 133 9.22 -8.47 17.91
C THR A 133 10.51 -9.00 17.34
N LYS A 134 10.38 -9.92 16.36
CA LYS A 134 11.46 -10.42 15.53
C LYS A 134 11.16 -10.15 14.07
N TYR A 135 12.10 -9.55 13.35
CA TYR A 135 12.02 -9.34 11.91
C TYR A 135 12.78 -10.45 11.17
N VAL A 136 12.22 -10.91 10.08
CA VAL A 136 12.75 -12.04 9.29
C VAL A 136 12.61 -11.69 7.79
N SER A 137 13.65 -11.96 7.00
CA SER A 137 13.63 -11.77 5.55
C SER A 137 12.56 -12.62 4.87
N ALA A 138 11.97 -12.11 3.78
CA ALA A 138 10.96 -12.83 3.01
C ALA A 138 11.43 -14.14 2.36
N LYS A 139 12.75 -14.35 2.27
CA LYS A 139 13.29 -15.63 1.76
C LYS A 139 12.91 -16.83 2.65
N TYR A 140 12.73 -16.61 3.96
CA TYR A 140 12.40 -17.67 4.91
C TYR A 140 10.87 -17.82 5.08
N GLY A 141 10.41 -19.05 5.28
CA GLY A 141 9.02 -19.40 5.63
C GLY A 141 8.84 -19.76 7.10
N SER A 142 9.89 -19.66 7.90
CA SER A 142 9.86 -19.90 9.34
C SER A 142 10.92 -19.10 10.08
N ALA A 143 10.74 -18.95 11.39
CA ALA A 143 11.74 -18.40 12.29
C ALA A 143 11.70 -19.07 13.65
N THR A 144 12.85 -19.16 14.31
CA THR A 144 12.95 -19.64 15.69
C THR A 144 13.12 -18.45 16.64
N ILE A 145 12.24 -18.37 17.62
CA ILE A 145 12.34 -17.45 18.76
C ILE A 145 13.07 -18.22 19.85
N LYS A 146 14.15 -17.65 20.37
CA LYS A 146 15.00 -18.26 21.42
C LYS A 146 14.86 -17.50 22.74
N ASN A 147 15.43 -18.05 23.80
CA ASN A 147 15.49 -17.45 25.15
C ASN A 147 14.11 -17.14 25.74
N LEU A 148 13.15 -18.01 25.46
CA LEU A 148 11.83 -17.94 26.09
C LEU A 148 11.88 -18.38 27.55
N ALA A 149 10.99 -17.83 28.39
CA ALA A 149 10.82 -18.29 29.77
C ALA A 149 10.19 -19.69 29.77
N LYS A 150 10.71 -20.55 30.64
CA LYS A 150 10.13 -21.90 30.84
C LYS A 150 8.72 -21.80 31.45
N ASN A 151 7.89 -22.78 31.17
CA ASN A 151 6.55 -22.95 31.76
C ASN A 151 5.62 -21.70 31.53
N LYS A 152 5.85 -20.94 30.46
CA LYS A 152 4.99 -19.80 30.07
C LYS A 152 4.26 -20.09 28.78
N ARG A 153 2.99 -19.68 28.71
CA ARG A 153 2.22 -19.66 27.48
C ARG A 153 2.62 -18.43 26.67
N TYR A 154 2.82 -18.61 25.35
CA TYR A 154 3.12 -17.52 24.44
C TYR A 154 2.01 -17.36 23.39
N TYR A 155 1.63 -16.13 23.13
CA TYR A 155 0.76 -15.71 22.02
C TYR A 155 1.66 -15.16 20.94
N VAL A 156 1.40 -15.55 19.69
CA VAL A 156 2.25 -15.20 18.54
C VAL A 156 1.38 -14.72 17.39
N ARG A 157 1.79 -13.66 16.73
CA ARG A 157 1.20 -13.21 15.48
C ARG A 157 2.28 -12.90 14.45
N VAL A 158 1.96 -13.04 13.17
CA VAL A 158 2.83 -12.76 12.04
C VAL A 158 2.19 -11.73 11.12
N ARG A 159 2.99 -10.82 10.60
CA ARG A 159 2.59 -9.85 9.59
C ARG A 159 3.67 -9.75 8.52
N ALA A 160 3.28 -9.88 7.24
CA ALA A 160 4.15 -9.55 6.13
C ALA A 160 4.28 -8.02 6.02
N TYR A 161 5.46 -7.52 5.65
CA TYR A 161 5.68 -6.11 5.38
C TYR A 161 6.43 -5.89 4.07
N LYS A 162 6.29 -4.70 3.50
CA LYS A 162 7.04 -4.21 2.35
C LYS A 162 7.79 -2.94 2.75
N THR A 163 9.11 -2.96 2.62
CA THR A 163 9.92 -1.74 2.73
C THR A 163 9.75 -0.93 1.46
N ILE A 164 9.48 0.35 1.60
CA ILE A 164 9.32 1.31 0.52
C ILE A 164 10.36 2.39 0.75
N ASN A 165 11.32 2.52 -0.16
CA ASN A 165 12.23 3.65 -0.14
C ASN A 165 11.46 4.88 -0.61
N VAL A 166 11.35 5.87 0.25
CA VAL A 166 10.84 7.20 -0.09
C VAL A 166 12.05 7.98 -0.58
N VAL A 167 12.13 8.18 -1.88
CA VAL A 167 13.05 9.12 -2.50
C VAL A 167 12.36 10.46 -2.57
#